data_107b0049ddc48ae70167c766d756e313
#
_entry.id   107b0049ddc48ae70167c766d756e313
#
_cell.length_a   1.000
_cell.length_b   1.000
_cell.length_c   1.000
_cell.angle_alpha   90.00
_cell.angle_beta   90.00
_cell.angle_gamma   90.00
#
_symmetry.space_group_name_H-M   'P 1'
#
loop_
_entity.id
_entity.type
_entity.pdbx_description
1 polymer ?
#
loop_
_entity_poly.entity_id
_entity_poly.type
_entity_poly.pdbx_seq_one_letter_code
_entity_poly.pdbx_strand_id
1 'polypeptide(L)'
;MRSVFFTLCAFGLTAIFSSVFGKAPNVIFFIADDVSWNDYGCYGNNGARTPNIDALAEKGIRFTNAYLTASSCSPSRASIVTGRYPHNNGKAAELHLPIADRLPWLPEELRELGYYTALSGKNHMKRVQPKDVAPFDHIDNGRSTEKGASRGGEANWVALTRDRPTDKPFFFWFASIDAHRSWDDQWELSEYGPKTRPEDVVVPPFLIDTSGTREDLAFYYNEITRFDYHIGQVVKELERQNALENTLIFVLADNGRPFPRAKTRLHDSGMKTALVAHWPDGIRSPGDSSSLVSVIDLAPTVIEAAGGKPGPTFQGLSLSPIFKVRSATPRRFAFSEHNWHDYEALGRSIRAKGFLYLENDRPELAWQGPADSVRSVSHGDLVKARDAGSLNSAQQDVFLAPRPKVELYDVTKDPHQLKNLAGDPEYSKIQNQLAKLLMRWRTETGDSVPERISVDEFGRESGERVVKGDVFRGETPGESNEAWNIDRSGPR
;
A
#
# COMPACT_ATOMS: atom_id res chain seq x y z
N MET A 1 12.54 11.93 -76.83
CA MET A 1 12.46 12.37 -75.41
C MET A 1 11.86 11.23 -74.65
N ARG A 2 12.66 10.52 -73.83
CA ARG A 2 12.25 9.42 -72.99
C ARG A 2 12.27 9.94 -71.55
N SER A 3 11.11 10.06 -70.92
CA SER A 3 10.98 10.37 -69.48
C SER A 3 11.24 9.13 -68.65
N VAL A 4 12.20 9.22 -67.74
CA VAL A 4 12.50 8.21 -66.74
C VAL A 4 11.79 8.60 -65.45
N PHE A 5 10.85 7.77 -64.99
CA PHE A 5 10.22 7.88 -63.66
C PHE A 5 11.13 7.19 -62.64
N PHE A 6 11.61 7.94 -61.66
CA PHE A 6 12.24 7.39 -60.45
C PHE A 6 11.17 7.14 -59.41
N THR A 7 10.97 5.87 -59.06
CA THR A 7 10.12 5.45 -57.93
C THR A 7 10.99 5.44 -56.66
N LEU A 8 10.77 6.36 -55.75
CA LEU A 8 11.37 6.33 -54.40
C LEU A 8 10.65 5.28 -53.56
N CYS A 9 11.32 4.16 -53.26
CA CYS A 9 10.89 3.26 -52.18
C CYS A 9 11.31 3.84 -50.83
N ALA A 10 10.36 4.33 -50.05
CA ALA A 10 10.58 4.68 -48.66
C ALA A 10 10.64 3.39 -47.80
N PHE A 11 11.85 2.99 -47.43
CA PHE A 11 12.05 1.98 -46.39
C PHE A 11 11.74 2.62 -45.05
N GLY A 12 10.59 2.27 -44.45
CA GLY A 12 10.29 2.58 -43.06
C GLY A 12 11.22 1.80 -42.13
N LEU A 13 12.16 2.49 -41.50
CA LEU A 13 12.95 1.96 -40.39
C LEU A 13 12.00 1.84 -39.18
N THR A 14 11.45 0.65 -38.92
CA THR A 14 10.86 0.30 -37.63
C THR A 14 12.05 0.17 -36.67
N ALA A 15 12.23 1.16 -35.81
CA ALA A 15 13.16 1.10 -34.67
C ALA A 15 12.70 0.04 -33.72
N ILE A 16 13.31 -1.13 -33.73
CA ILE A 16 13.15 -2.16 -32.69
C ILE A 16 13.86 -1.61 -31.44
N PHE A 17 13.12 -1.01 -30.52
CA PHE A 17 13.62 -0.74 -29.18
C PHE A 17 13.83 -2.08 -28.48
N SER A 18 15.08 -2.57 -28.47
CA SER A 18 15.45 -3.67 -27.58
C SER A 18 15.19 -3.22 -26.15
N SER A 19 14.27 -3.89 -25.45
CA SER A 19 14.02 -3.64 -24.04
C SER A 19 15.31 -3.84 -23.25
N VAL A 20 15.54 -3.02 -22.25
CA VAL A 20 16.68 -3.11 -21.30
C VAL A 20 16.69 -4.46 -20.58
N PHE A 21 15.55 -5.12 -20.53
CA PHE A 21 15.29 -6.45 -20.00
C PHE A 21 14.78 -7.34 -21.15
N GLY A 22 15.43 -8.31 -21.63
CA GLY A 22 15.05 -9.31 -22.65
C GLY A 22 13.56 -9.36 -23.05
N LYS A 23 12.86 -10.48 -22.78
CA LYS A 23 11.42 -10.65 -23.00
C LYS A 23 10.64 -9.87 -21.92
N ALA A 24 9.55 -9.16 -22.31
CA ALA A 24 8.66 -8.48 -21.37
C ALA A 24 8.17 -9.46 -20.26
N PRO A 25 8.32 -9.11 -18.97
CA PRO A 25 7.96 -10.01 -17.89
C PRO A 25 6.45 -10.12 -17.72
N ASN A 26 5.98 -11.24 -17.21
CA ASN A 26 4.71 -11.28 -16.52
C ASN A 26 4.81 -10.48 -15.21
N VAL A 27 3.68 -9.97 -14.70
CA VAL A 27 3.67 -9.19 -13.47
C VAL A 27 2.54 -9.66 -12.56
N ILE A 28 2.83 -9.84 -11.28
CA ILE A 28 1.83 -10.11 -10.25
C ILE A 28 2.04 -9.17 -9.07
N PHE A 29 0.97 -8.50 -8.65
CA PHE A 29 0.89 -7.84 -7.35
C PHE A 29 0.07 -8.73 -6.42
N PHE A 30 0.68 -9.22 -5.34
CA PHE A 30 -0.02 -9.79 -4.20
C PHE A 30 -0.20 -8.72 -3.14
N ILE A 31 -1.44 -8.32 -2.89
CA ILE A 31 -1.77 -7.22 -1.99
C ILE A 31 -2.59 -7.77 -0.84
N ALA A 32 -1.99 -7.80 0.36
CA ALA A 32 -2.72 -8.06 1.59
C ALA A 32 -3.55 -6.85 2.00
N ASP A 33 -4.68 -7.08 2.66
CA ASP A 33 -5.52 -6.04 3.24
C ASP A 33 -5.18 -5.89 4.74
N ASP A 34 -4.86 -4.67 5.17
CA ASP A 34 -4.65 -4.37 6.59
C ASP A 34 -3.47 -5.12 7.24
N VAL A 35 -2.30 -5.26 6.60
CA VAL A 35 -1.14 -5.94 7.18
C VAL A 35 0.02 -4.98 7.42
N SER A 36 0.55 -4.95 8.66
CA SER A 36 1.72 -4.13 8.96
C SER A 36 3.02 -4.75 8.41
N TRP A 37 3.98 -3.88 8.11
CA TRP A 37 5.26 -4.25 7.50
C TRP A 37 6.05 -5.35 8.23
N ASN A 38 5.92 -5.42 9.55
CA ASN A 38 6.65 -6.35 10.42
C ASN A 38 5.84 -7.60 10.81
N ASP A 39 4.79 -7.93 10.06
CA ASP A 39 3.95 -9.09 10.33
C ASP A 39 4.26 -10.31 9.46
N TYR A 40 5.31 -10.24 8.65
CA TYR A 40 5.82 -11.36 7.87
C TYR A 40 7.12 -11.94 8.47
N GLY A 41 7.36 -13.25 8.28
CA GLY A 41 8.55 -13.94 8.79
C GLY A 41 9.85 -13.30 8.36
N CYS A 42 10.00 -12.98 7.06
CA CYS A 42 11.18 -12.30 6.53
C CYS A 42 11.42 -10.89 7.11
N TYR A 43 10.44 -10.29 7.78
CA TYR A 43 10.59 -9.04 8.53
C TYR A 43 10.71 -9.24 10.05
N GLY A 44 10.84 -10.50 10.51
CA GLY A 44 11.14 -10.86 11.90
C GLY A 44 9.93 -11.27 12.75
N ASN A 45 8.74 -11.45 12.15
CA ASN A 45 7.60 -12.01 12.88
C ASN A 45 7.68 -13.54 12.91
N ASN A 46 7.67 -14.10 14.12
CA ASN A 46 7.67 -15.55 14.31
C ASN A 46 6.26 -16.12 14.60
N GLY A 47 5.27 -15.26 14.82
CA GLY A 47 3.90 -15.66 15.12
C GLY A 47 3.07 -15.95 13.86
N ALA A 48 3.21 -15.13 12.81
CA ALA A 48 2.62 -15.40 11.50
C ALA A 48 3.56 -16.27 10.66
N ARG A 49 3.03 -17.36 10.09
CA ARG A 49 3.81 -18.25 9.24
C ARG A 49 3.69 -17.84 7.79
N THR A 50 4.81 -17.36 7.22
CA THR A 50 4.86 -16.86 5.84
C THR A 50 5.99 -17.46 5.01
N PRO A 51 6.13 -18.82 4.95
CA PRO A 51 7.26 -19.46 4.32
C PRO A 51 7.37 -19.20 2.81
N ASN A 52 6.24 -18.94 2.12
CA ASN A 52 6.23 -18.66 0.69
C ASN A 52 6.71 -17.24 0.39
N ILE A 53 6.25 -16.26 1.16
CA ILE A 53 6.72 -14.87 1.08
C ILE A 53 8.20 -14.79 1.48
N ASP A 54 8.61 -15.52 2.52
CA ASP A 54 9.99 -15.57 2.97
C ASP A 54 10.92 -16.14 1.90
N ALA A 55 10.49 -17.18 1.19
CA ALA A 55 11.23 -17.76 0.05
C ALA A 55 11.35 -16.79 -1.15
N LEU A 56 10.29 -16.02 -1.44
CA LEU A 56 10.35 -14.97 -2.47
C LEU A 56 11.31 -13.85 -2.05
N ALA A 57 11.33 -13.48 -0.78
CA ALA A 57 12.24 -12.47 -0.24
C ALA A 57 13.71 -12.92 -0.26
N GLU A 58 13.99 -14.18 0.07
CA GLU A 58 15.33 -14.77 0.06
C GLU A 58 15.97 -14.72 -1.34
N LYS A 59 15.18 -15.03 -2.38
CA LYS A 59 15.62 -15.08 -3.77
C LYS A 59 15.43 -13.75 -4.52
N GLY A 60 14.77 -12.76 -3.91
CA GLY A 60 14.42 -11.48 -4.48
C GLY A 60 15.07 -10.30 -3.74
N ILE A 61 14.37 -9.17 -3.72
CA ILE A 61 14.72 -8.00 -2.92
C ILE A 61 13.67 -7.79 -1.84
N ARG A 62 14.11 -7.77 -0.57
CA ARG A 62 13.32 -7.29 0.55
C ARG A 62 13.63 -5.82 0.80
N PHE A 63 12.64 -4.95 0.66
CA PHE A 63 12.80 -3.52 0.92
C PHE A 63 12.55 -3.24 2.40
N THR A 64 13.55 -2.70 3.10
CA THR A 64 13.43 -2.39 4.53
C THR A 64 12.86 -1.00 4.80
N ASN A 65 12.71 -0.16 3.76
CA ASN A 65 12.20 1.22 3.84
C ASN A 65 11.20 1.52 2.72
N ALA A 66 10.11 0.73 2.63
CA ALA A 66 9.00 0.96 1.71
C ALA A 66 7.81 1.61 2.43
N TYR A 67 7.22 2.63 1.82
CA TYR A 67 6.17 3.45 2.44
C TYR A 67 4.95 3.62 1.53
N LEU A 68 3.79 3.56 2.16
CA LEU A 68 2.51 3.92 1.59
C LEU A 68 2.38 5.44 1.49
N THR A 69 1.50 5.91 0.61
CA THR A 69 1.11 7.32 0.53
C THR A 69 -0.09 7.65 1.39
N ALA A 70 -0.91 6.65 1.72
CA ALA A 70 -2.00 6.74 2.69
C ALA A 70 -2.18 5.38 3.39
N SER A 71 -2.44 5.39 4.70
CA SER A 71 -2.83 4.20 5.45
C SER A 71 -4.37 4.05 5.46
N SER A 72 -4.92 3.85 4.28
CA SER A 72 -6.36 3.76 4.02
C SER A 72 -6.60 3.00 2.72
N CYS A 73 -7.46 1.99 2.73
CA CYS A 73 -7.58 1.00 1.66
C CYS A 73 -7.72 1.61 0.25
N SER A 74 -8.85 2.28 -0.07
CA SER A 74 -9.06 2.79 -1.43
C SER A 74 -8.11 3.92 -1.84
N PRO A 75 -7.70 4.89 -0.98
CA PRO A 75 -6.68 5.87 -1.33
C PRO A 75 -5.31 5.28 -1.62
N SER A 76 -4.88 4.27 -0.83
CA SER A 76 -3.62 3.56 -1.08
C SER A 76 -3.66 2.78 -2.40
N ARG A 77 -4.74 2.01 -2.64
CA ARG A 77 -4.92 1.27 -3.90
C ARG A 77 -4.99 2.21 -5.11
N ALA A 78 -5.66 3.36 -4.99
CA ALA A 78 -5.66 4.41 -6.00
C ALA A 78 -4.24 4.90 -6.29
N SER A 79 -3.44 5.15 -5.25
CA SER A 79 -2.06 5.58 -5.41
C SER A 79 -1.17 4.53 -6.09
N ILE A 80 -1.34 3.25 -5.76
CA ILE A 80 -0.57 2.15 -6.38
C ILE A 80 -0.91 2.04 -7.86
N VAL A 81 -2.22 2.07 -8.22
CA VAL A 81 -2.66 1.84 -9.60
C VAL A 81 -2.39 3.02 -10.52
N THR A 82 -2.36 4.26 -9.98
CA THR A 82 -2.11 5.49 -10.76
C THR A 82 -0.66 5.98 -10.67
N GLY A 83 0.13 5.47 -9.71
CA GLY A 83 1.48 5.98 -9.43
C GLY A 83 1.49 7.43 -8.93
N ARG A 84 0.44 7.87 -8.18
CA ARG A 84 0.24 9.27 -7.75
C ARG A 84 -0.07 9.37 -6.27
N TYR A 85 0.19 10.56 -5.69
CA TYR A 85 -0.23 10.87 -4.32
C TYR A 85 -1.76 10.93 -4.21
N PRO A 86 -2.35 10.66 -3.02
CA PRO A 86 -3.80 10.64 -2.84
C PRO A 86 -4.49 11.92 -3.30
N HIS A 87 -4.05 13.11 -2.86
CA HIS A 87 -4.65 14.38 -3.26
C HIS A 87 -4.51 14.69 -4.77
N ASN A 88 -3.62 14.00 -5.48
CA ASN A 88 -3.49 14.07 -6.94
C ASN A 88 -4.35 13.03 -7.68
N ASN A 89 -5.15 12.25 -6.95
CA ASN A 89 -6.11 11.28 -7.52
C ASN A 89 -7.56 11.81 -7.57
N GLY A 90 -7.76 13.09 -7.30
CA GLY A 90 -9.08 13.70 -7.18
C GLY A 90 -9.76 13.26 -5.88
N LYS A 91 -11.06 12.93 -5.93
CA LYS A 91 -11.81 12.55 -4.73
C LYS A 91 -11.30 11.26 -4.05
N ALA A 92 -10.55 10.41 -4.76
CA ALA A 92 -9.92 9.22 -4.19
C ALA A 92 -8.81 9.52 -3.14
N ALA A 93 -8.57 10.78 -2.80
CA ALA A 93 -7.82 11.19 -1.61
C ALA A 93 -8.48 10.71 -0.30
N GLU A 94 -9.78 10.44 -0.31
CA GLU A 94 -10.55 9.92 0.82
C GLU A 94 -11.16 8.56 0.53
N LEU A 95 -11.42 7.81 1.61
CA LEU A 95 -11.94 6.43 1.53
C LEU A 95 -13.26 6.37 0.73
N HIS A 96 -13.40 5.36 -0.13
CA HIS A 96 -14.55 5.03 -0.97
C HIS A 96 -14.84 5.99 -2.12
N LEU A 97 -14.12 7.11 -2.25
CA LEU A 97 -14.36 8.08 -3.30
C LEU A 97 -13.59 7.75 -4.60
N PRO A 98 -14.05 8.26 -5.75
CA PRO A 98 -13.54 7.85 -7.05
C PRO A 98 -12.27 8.58 -7.49
N ILE A 99 -11.46 7.88 -8.29
CA ILE A 99 -10.29 8.43 -9.01
C ILE A 99 -10.78 9.32 -10.16
N ALA A 100 -10.11 10.45 -10.38
CA ALA A 100 -10.41 11.36 -11.48
C ALA A 100 -10.27 10.69 -12.86
N ASP A 101 -11.21 10.98 -13.78
CA ASP A 101 -11.37 10.25 -15.05
C ASP A 101 -10.18 10.39 -16.00
N ARG A 102 -9.47 11.52 -15.96
CA ARG A 102 -8.33 11.76 -16.84
C ARG A 102 -7.13 10.87 -16.53
N LEU A 103 -7.07 10.28 -15.34
CA LEU A 103 -5.89 9.55 -14.88
C LEU A 103 -5.85 8.15 -15.47
N PRO A 104 -4.74 7.75 -16.11
CA PRO A 104 -4.55 6.38 -16.56
C PRO A 104 -4.32 5.47 -15.34
N TRP A 105 -4.79 4.24 -15.44
CA TRP A 105 -4.49 3.19 -14.49
C TRP A 105 -3.43 2.26 -15.09
N LEU A 106 -2.54 1.73 -14.25
CA LEU A 106 -1.49 0.80 -14.66
C LEU A 106 -1.99 -0.34 -15.59
N PRO A 107 -3.11 -1.04 -15.33
CA PRO A 107 -3.58 -2.08 -16.24
C PRO A 107 -3.99 -1.55 -17.62
N GLU A 108 -4.44 -0.31 -17.74
CA GLU A 108 -4.75 0.32 -19.04
C GLU A 108 -3.47 0.53 -19.86
N GLU A 109 -2.43 1.11 -19.24
CA GLU A 109 -1.12 1.30 -19.86
C GLU A 109 -0.49 -0.03 -20.30
N LEU A 110 -0.65 -1.08 -19.47
CA LEU A 110 -0.13 -2.41 -19.80
C LEU A 110 -0.91 -3.08 -20.94
N ARG A 111 -2.22 -2.88 -21.06
CA ARG A 111 -2.98 -3.37 -22.21
C ARG A 111 -2.51 -2.74 -23.52
N GLU A 112 -2.16 -1.46 -23.52
CA GLU A 112 -1.56 -0.80 -24.68
C GLU A 112 -0.20 -1.41 -25.06
N LEU A 113 0.53 -1.99 -24.09
CA LEU A 113 1.75 -2.76 -24.29
C LEU A 113 1.50 -4.24 -24.62
N GLY A 114 0.24 -4.66 -24.82
CA GLY A 114 -0.13 -6.00 -25.25
C GLY A 114 -0.33 -7.01 -24.11
N TYR A 115 -0.41 -6.58 -22.86
CA TYR A 115 -0.66 -7.46 -21.72
C TYR A 115 -2.13 -7.90 -21.65
N TYR A 116 -2.34 -9.12 -21.15
CA TYR A 116 -3.61 -9.53 -20.57
C TYR A 116 -3.65 -9.11 -19.10
N THR A 117 -4.74 -8.50 -18.64
CA THR A 117 -4.83 -7.91 -17.30
C THR A 117 -6.01 -8.49 -16.52
N ALA A 118 -5.77 -8.89 -15.26
CA ALA A 118 -6.83 -9.40 -14.39
C ALA A 118 -6.72 -8.85 -12.96
N LEU A 119 -7.88 -8.60 -12.35
CA LEU A 119 -8.03 -8.33 -10.94
C LEU A 119 -8.87 -9.42 -10.31
N SER A 120 -8.37 -10.05 -9.25
CA SER A 120 -9.14 -11.02 -8.45
C SER A 120 -8.99 -10.72 -6.96
N GLY A 121 -10.13 -10.65 -6.27
CA GLY A 121 -10.25 -10.31 -4.86
C GLY A 121 -10.72 -8.87 -4.62
N LYS A 122 -10.11 -8.17 -3.66
CA LYS A 122 -10.53 -6.82 -3.25
C LYS A 122 -10.16 -5.76 -4.29
N ASN A 123 -11.15 -5.26 -5.02
CA ASN A 123 -10.96 -4.13 -5.95
C ASN A 123 -10.84 -2.80 -5.18
N HIS A 124 -11.90 -2.35 -4.56
CA HIS A 124 -12.02 -1.12 -3.76
C HIS A 124 -11.57 0.17 -4.48
N MET A 125 -11.51 0.17 -5.80
CA MET A 125 -11.20 1.33 -6.65
C MET A 125 -12.38 1.68 -7.53
N LYS A 126 -12.65 2.98 -7.72
CA LYS A 126 -13.73 3.51 -8.55
C LYS A 126 -13.22 4.65 -9.41
N ARG A 127 -13.89 4.92 -10.54
CA ARG A 127 -13.76 6.14 -11.33
C ARG A 127 -14.98 7.02 -11.11
N VAL A 128 -14.83 8.32 -11.36
CA VAL A 128 -15.97 9.27 -11.35
C VAL A 128 -17.00 8.84 -12.38
N GLN A 129 -16.56 8.57 -13.61
CA GLN A 129 -17.39 8.04 -14.70
C GLN A 129 -16.81 6.69 -15.14
N PRO A 130 -17.65 5.63 -15.27
CA PRO A 130 -17.20 4.40 -15.89
C PRO A 130 -16.80 4.68 -17.35
N LYS A 131 -15.61 4.20 -17.75
CA LYS A 131 -15.23 4.17 -19.16
C LYS A 131 -15.99 3.02 -19.86
N ASP A 132 -16.18 3.12 -21.17
CA ASP A 132 -16.80 2.05 -21.98
C ASP A 132 -16.01 0.74 -21.87
N VAL A 133 -14.69 0.84 -21.66
CA VAL A 133 -13.80 -0.31 -21.46
C VAL A 133 -13.37 -0.38 -20.01
N ALA A 134 -13.57 -1.52 -19.36
CA ALA A 134 -13.11 -1.77 -18.01
C ALA A 134 -11.57 -1.63 -17.91
N PRO A 135 -11.02 -1.20 -16.76
CA PRO A 135 -9.57 -1.03 -16.59
C PRO A 135 -8.80 -2.35 -16.68
N PHE A 136 -9.40 -3.47 -16.36
CA PHE A 136 -8.86 -4.83 -16.51
C PHE A 136 -9.69 -5.63 -17.51
N ASP A 137 -9.06 -6.60 -18.20
CA ASP A 137 -9.74 -7.53 -19.09
C ASP A 137 -10.65 -8.50 -18.32
N HIS A 138 -10.27 -8.84 -17.08
CA HIS A 138 -11.03 -9.69 -16.17
C HIS A 138 -11.08 -9.09 -14.77
N ILE A 139 -12.26 -9.07 -14.15
CA ILE A 139 -12.46 -8.62 -12.76
C ILE A 139 -13.42 -9.59 -12.07
N ASP A 140 -12.98 -10.14 -10.93
CA ASP A 140 -13.83 -10.91 -10.03
C ASP A 140 -13.50 -10.60 -8.55
N ASN A 141 -14.34 -11.09 -7.64
CA ASN A 141 -14.14 -10.90 -6.21
C ASN A 141 -13.24 -11.97 -5.56
N GLY A 142 -12.82 -13.00 -6.33
CA GLY A 142 -11.98 -14.09 -5.87
C GLY A 142 -12.57 -14.97 -4.75
N ARG A 143 -13.81 -14.75 -4.33
CA ARG A 143 -14.44 -15.49 -3.22
C ARG A 143 -14.99 -16.83 -3.69
N SER A 144 -14.73 -17.89 -2.93
CA SER A 144 -15.37 -19.18 -3.14
C SER A 144 -16.81 -19.21 -2.66
N THR A 145 -17.65 -19.97 -3.35
CA THR A 145 -19.02 -20.29 -2.91
C THR A 145 -19.07 -21.62 -2.15
N GLU A 146 -17.97 -22.36 -2.10
CA GLU A 146 -17.87 -23.64 -1.39
C GLU A 146 -17.77 -23.42 0.12
N LYS A 147 -18.50 -24.27 0.88
CA LYS A 147 -18.46 -24.23 2.35
C LYS A 147 -17.07 -24.66 2.83
N GLY A 148 -16.46 -23.87 3.71
CA GLY A 148 -15.11 -24.12 4.25
C GLY A 148 -13.95 -23.67 3.37
N ALA A 149 -14.21 -23.14 2.15
CA ALA A 149 -13.18 -22.55 1.33
C ALA A 149 -12.84 -21.11 1.76
N SER A 150 -11.65 -20.63 1.38
CA SER A 150 -11.19 -19.27 1.71
C SER A 150 -12.19 -18.19 1.32
N ARG A 151 -12.49 -17.29 2.24
CA ARG A 151 -13.28 -16.07 2.00
C ARG A 151 -12.43 -14.83 1.81
N GLY A 152 -11.10 -14.99 1.84
CA GLY A 152 -10.14 -13.91 1.76
C GLY A 152 -9.96 -13.29 0.37
N GLY A 153 -10.60 -13.86 -0.68
CA GLY A 153 -10.57 -13.34 -2.04
C GLY A 153 -9.56 -14.03 -2.97
N GLU A 154 -8.95 -15.14 -2.54
CA GLU A 154 -7.87 -15.84 -3.25
C GLU A 154 -8.33 -17.05 -4.09
N ALA A 155 -9.60 -17.46 -3.98
CA ALA A 155 -10.10 -18.72 -4.52
C ALA A 155 -9.82 -18.94 -6.03
N ASN A 156 -9.79 -17.87 -6.80
CA ASN A 156 -9.63 -17.92 -8.26
C ASN A 156 -8.19 -17.70 -8.75
N TRP A 157 -7.22 -17.37 -7.87
CA TRP A 157 -5.88 -16.96 -8.28
C TRP A 157 -5.14 -18.04 -9.07
N VAL A 158 -5.17 -19.29 -8.61
CA VAL A 158 -4.53 -20.42 -9.30
C VAL A 158 -5.21 -20.69 -10.63
N ALA A 159 -6.54 -20.69 -10.69
CA ALA A 159 -7.30 -20.91 -11.92
C ALA A 159 -7.00 -19.82 -12.96
N LEU A 160 -7.03 -18.56 -12.57
CA LEU A 160 -6.66 -17.46 -13.46
C LEU A 160 -5.22 -17.56 -13.96
N THR A 161 -4.29 -17.96 -13.09
CA THR A 161 -2.89 -18.18 -13.47
C THR A 161 -2.74 -19.34 -14.44
N ARG A 162 -3.53 -20.42 -14.29
CA ARG A 162 -3.50 -21.59 -15.15
C ARG A 162 -4.15 -21.35 -16.52
N ASP A 163 -5.31 -20.68 -16.51
CA ASP A 163 -6.23 -20.65 -17.66
C ASP A 163 -6.10 -19.36 -18.49
N ARG A 164 -5.14 -18.48 -18.15
CA ARG A 164 -4.88 -17.24 -18.88
C ARG A 164 -4.45 -17.46 -20.33
N PRO A 165 -4.58 -16.46 -21.22
CA PRO A 165 -3.92 -16.46 -22.52
C PRO A 165 -2.40 -16.66 -22.37
N THR A 166 -1.80 -17.62 -23.10
CA THR A 166 -0.37 -17.96 -23.02
C THR A 166 0.47 -17.28 -24.08
N ASP A 167 -0.15 -16.65 -25.07
CA ASP A 167 0.47 -15.92 -26.17
C ASP A 167 0.83 -14.47 -25.82
N LYS A 168 0.43 -14.00 -24.63
CA LYS A 168 0.66 -12.63 -24.13
C LYS A 168 1.30 -12.66 -22.76
N PRO A 169 2.12 -11.62 -22.41
CA PRO A 169 2.44 -11.35 -21.02
C PRO A 169 1.18 -10.97 -20.26
N PHE A 170 1.19 -11.14 -18.93
CA PHE A 170 0.04 -10.82 -18.11
C PHE A 170 0.40 -9.90 -16.95
N PHE A 171 -0.61 -9.14 -16.49
CA PHE A 171 -0.58 -8.40 -15.24
C PHE A 171 -1.75 -8.84 -14.36
N PHE A 172 -1.44 -9.38 -13.17
CA PHE A 172 -2.43 -9.76 -12.19
C PHE A 172 -2.36 -8.89 -10.94
N TRP A 173 -3.50 -8.33 -10.60
CA TRP A 173 -3.75 -7.65 -9.33
C TRP A 173 -4.50 -8.63 -8.44
N PHE A 174 -3.76 -9.45 -7.69
CA PHE A 174 -4.27 -10.41 -6.73
C PHE A 174 -4.32 -9.76 -5.36
N ALA A 175 -5.51 -9.36 -4.94
CA ALA A 175 -5.72 -8.59 -3.72
C ALA A 175 -6.59 -9.39 -2.75
N SER A 176 -5.97 -9.83 -1.65
CA SER A 176 -6.67 -10.48 -0.57
C SER A 176 -7.64 -9.54 0.14
N ILE A 177 -8.63 -10.11 0.84
CA ILE A 177 -9.41 -9.45 1.88
C ILE A 177 -8.76 -9.71 3.25
N ASP A 178 -7.92 -10.75 3.34
CA ASP A 178 -7.10 -11.03 4.51
C ASP A 178 -5.97 -9.98 4.65
N ALA A 179 -5.76 -9.41 5.83
CA ALA A 179 -6.36 -9.74 7.12
C ALA A 179 -7.25 -8.59 7.63
N HIS A 180 -8.23 -8.17 6.86
CA HIS A 180 -9.21 -7.16 7.26
C HIS A 180 -10.20 -7.73 8.28
N ARG A 181 -10.58 -6.94 9.30
CA ARG A 181 -11.66 -7.33 10.24
C ARG A 181 -12.99 -7.50 9.50
N SER A 182 -13.89 -8.40 9.96
CA SER A 182 -13.74 -9.27 11.13
C SER A 182 -13.05 -10.57 10.77
N TRP A 183 -12.33 -11.15 11.75
CA TRP A 183 -11.69 -12.44 11.56
C TRP A 183 -12.73 -13.53 11.30
N ASP A 184 -12.44 -14.43 10.35
CA ASP A 184 -13.21 -15.66 10.26
C ASP A 184 -12.60 -16.73 11.21
N ASP A 185 -13.44 -17.55 11.81
CA ASP A 185 -13.04 -18.67 12.66
C ASP A 185 -12.86 -19.97 11.85
N GLN A 186 -13.07 -19.91 10.53
CA GLN A 186 -13.05 -21.06 9.63
C GLN A 186 -11.62 -21.43 9.21
N TRP A 187 -10.82 -21.82 10.18
CA TRP A 187 -9.50 -22.42 9.99
C TRP A 187 -9.63 -23.94 9.82
N GLU A 188 -10.42 -24.38 8.87
CA GLU A 188 -10.75 -25.80 8.73
C GLU A 188 -9.81 -26.57 7.80
N LEU A 189 -8.97 -25.87 7.03
CA LEU A 189 -8.08 -26.53 6.11
C LEU A 189 -6.75 -26.86 6.76
N SER A 190 -6.45 -28.17 6.83
CA SER A 190 -5.16 -28.68 7.32
C SER A 190 -3.96 -28.15 6.52
N GLU A 191 -4.19 -27.70 5.30
CA GLU A 191 -3.17 -27.16 4.40
C GLU A 191 -2.56 -25.84 4.91
N TYR A 192 -3.31 -25.05 5.70
CA TYR A 192 -2.78 -23.82 6.31
C TYR A 192 -1.84 -24.10 7.50
N GLY A 193 -1.81 -25.38 7.96
CA GLY A 193 -1.07 -25.79 9.14
C GLY A 193 -1.73 -25.38 10.46
N PRO A 194 -1.04 -25.48 11.60
CA PRO A 194 -1.63 -25.16 12.92
C PRO A 194 -1.97 -23.69 13.07
N LYS A 195 -3.02 -23.37 13.82
CA LYS A 195 -3.35 -21.98 14.23
C LYS A 195 -2.21 -21.36 15.01
N THR A 196 -2.02 -20.06 14.87
CA THR A 196 -1.16 -19.27 15.74
C THR A 196 -1.77 -19.26 17.14
N ARG A 197 -0.93 -19.53 18.16
CA ARG A 197 -1.36 -19.54 19.56
C ARG A 197 -1.23 -18.13 20.14
N PRO A 198 -2.09 -17.72 21.08
CA PRO A 198 -2.01 -16.41 21.73
C PRO A 198 -0.66 -16.11 22.41
N GLU A 199 0.03 -17.15 22.90
CA GLU A 199 1.37 -17.01 23.49
C GLU A 199 2.47 -16.71 22.49
N ASP A 200 2.29 -17.03 21.20
CA ASP A 200 3.31 -16.85 20.14
C ASP A 200 3.21 -15.47 19.46
N VAL A 201 2.21 -14.64 19.81
CA VAL A 201 2.05 -13.32 19.19
C VAL A 201 2.96 -12.26 19.79
N VAL A 202 3.36 -11.30 18.96
CA VAL A 202 4.11 -10.12 19.37
C VAL A 202 3.16 -8.95 19.60
N VAL A 203 2.95 -8.58 20.88
CA VAL A 203 2.12 -7.44 21.25
C VAL A 203 2.92 -6.14 21.11
N PRO A 204 2.51 -5.19 20.24
CA PRO A 204 3.20 -3.91 20.12
C PRO A 204 3.13 -3.08 21.42
N PRO A 205 4.10 -2.20 21.71
CA PRO A 205 4.17 -1.47 22.98
C PRO A 205 3.02 -0.47 23.19
N PHE A 206 2.29 -0.13 22.15
CA PHE A 206 1.12 0.76 22.18
C PHE A 206 -0.23 0.00 22.36
N LEU A 207 -0.20 -1.32 22.47
CA LEU A 207 -1.34 -2.14 22.88
C LEU A 207 -1.12 -2.66 24.31
N ILE A 208 -2.20 -3.15 24.95
CA ILE A 208 -2.11 -3.80 26.24
C ILE A 208 -1.95 -5.30 26.04
N ASP A 209 -0.99 -5.88 26.73
CA ASP A 209 -0.76 -7.32 26.74
C ASP A 209 -1.76 -8.01 27.65
N THR A 210 -2.92 -8.36 27.09
CA THR A 210 -3.99 -9.13 27.74
C THR A 210 -4.27 -10.41 26.94
N SER A 211 -5.00 -11.36 27.53
CA SER A 211 -5.48 -12.53 26.79
C SER A 211 -6.31 -12.14 25.57
N GLY A 212 -7.23 -11.14 25.73
CA GLY A 212 -8.07 -10.67 24.64
C GLY A 212 -7.28 -10.05 23.48
N THR A 213 -6.30 -9.18 23.78
CA THR A 213 -5.40 -8.61 22.74
C THR A 213 -4.56 -9.70 22.07
N ARG A 214 -4.08 -10.69 22.81
CA ARG A 214 -3.30 -11.80 22.23
C ARG A 214 -4.13 -12.71 21.33
N GLU A 215 -5.38 -13.01 21.73
CA GLU A 215 -6.31 -13.75 20.87
C GLU A 215 -6.66 -12.99 19.59
N ASP A 216 -6.94 -11.68 19.69
CA ASP A 216 -7.22 -10.80 18.57
C ASP A 216 -6.04 -10.79 17.57
N LEU A 217 -4.79 -10.70 18.03
CA LEU A 217 -3.59 -10.82 17.22
C LEU A 217 -3.39 -12.22 16.64
N ALA A 218 -3.71 -13.28 17.38
CA ALA A 218 -3.58 -14.65 16.88
C ALA A 218 -4.53 -14.92 15.71
N PHE A 219 -5.77 -14.46 15.76
CA PHE A 219 -6.72 -14.52 14.65
C PHE A 219 -6.21 -13.75 13.43
N TYR A 220 -5.73 -12.54 13.65
CA TYR A 220 -5.12 -11.73 12.59
C TYR A 220 -3.93 -12.43 11.92
N TYR A 221 -3.02 -13.06 12.68
CA TYR A 221 -1.87 -13.78 12.13
C TYR A 221 -2.27 -15.04 11.35
N ASN A 222 -3.38 -15.68 11.72
CA ASN A 222 -3.90 -16.80 10.95
C ASN A 222 -4.29 -16.37 9.53
N GLU A 223 -4.94 -15.23 9.35
CA GLU A 223 -5.30 -14.73 8.03
C GLU A 223 -4.08 -14.36 7.18
N ILE A 224 -3.02 -13.83 7.79
CA ILE A 224 -1.75 -13.62 7.09
C ILE A 224 -1.14 -14.95 6.61
N THR A 225 -1.24 -16.00 7.43
CA THR A 225 -0.77 -17.35 7.04
C THR A 225 -1.59 -17.91 5.88
N ARG A 226 -2.89 -17.66 5.83
CA ARG A 226 -3.76 -18.05 4.70
C ARG A 226 -3.37 -17.31 3.42
N PHE A 227 -3.16 -16.00 3.49
CA PHE A 227 -2.65 -15.21 2.37
C PHE A 227 -1.33 -15.77 1.82
N ASP A 228 -0.36 -16.08 2.68
CA ASP A 228 0.91 -16.70 2.30
C ASP A 228 0.73 -18.03 1.59
N TYR A 229 -0.17 -18.89 2.10
CA TYR A 229 -0.48 -20.18 1.47
C TYR A 229 -0.94 -20.00 0.03
N HIS A 230 -1.87 -19.09 -0.23
CA HIS A 230 -2.40 -18.87 -1.59
C HIS A 230 -1.33 -18.30 -2.53
N ILE A 231 -0.43 -17.45 -2.06
CA ILE A 231 0.76 -17.03 -2.82
C ILE A 231 1.58 -18.26 -3.23
N GLY A 232 1.85 -19.15 -2.29
CA GLY A 232 2.59 -20.39 -2.57
C GLY A 232 1.93 -21.26 -3.62
N GLN A 233 0.59 -21.34 -3.66
CA GLN A 233 -0.11 -22.12 -4.70
C GLN A 233 0.05 -21.47 -6.09
N VAL A 234 0.00 -20.13 -6.19
CA VAL A 234 0.24 -19.42 -7.46
C VAL A 234 1.70 -19.59 -7.91
N VAL A 235 2.66 -19.50 -7.01
CA VAL A 235 4.09 -19.69 -7.34
C VAL A 235 4.33 -21.11 -7.88
N LYS A 236 3.78 -22.14 -7.24
CA LYS A 236 3.85 -23.53 -7.75
C LYS A 236 3.24 -23.68 -9.14
N GLU A 237 2.12 -23.00 -9.41
CA GLU A 237 1.51 -23.04 -10.73
C GLU A 237 2.39 -22.34 -11.79
N LEU A 238 3.05 -21.23 -11.46
CA LEU A 238 4.02 -20.56 -12.33
C LEU A 238 5.25 -21.45 -12.62
N GLU A 239 5.76 -22.15 -11.60
CA GLU A 239 6.84 -23.13 -11.75
C GLU A 239 6.44 -24.25 -12.70
N ARG A 240 5.23 -24.84 -12.50
CA ARG A 240 4.68 -25.89 -13.37
C ARG A 240 4.61 -25.46 -14.84
N GLN A 241 4.38 -24.18 -15.09
CA GLN A 241 4.31 -23.58 -16.44
C GLN A 241 5.66 -23.09 -16.97
N ASN A 242 6.75 -23.22 -16.20
CA ASN A 242 8.05 -22.61 -16.50
C ASN A 242 7.95 -21.08 -16.74
N ALA A 243 7.07 -20.40 -16.00
CA ALA A 243 6.81 -18.98 -16.14
C ALA A 243 7.40 -18.15 -15.00
N LEU A 244 7.81 -18.76 -13.87
CA LEU A 244 8.26 -18.05 -12.67
C LEU A 244 9.50 -17.17 -12.95
N GLU A 245 10.49 -17.67 -13.71
CA GLU A 245 11.73 -16.96 -13.99
C GLU A 245 11.48 -15.58 -14.65
N ASN A 246 10.54 -15.52 -15.61
CA ASN A 246 10.14 -14.29 -16.28
C ASN A 246 8.89 -13.64 -15.67
N THR A 247 8.66 -13.81 -14.36
CA THR A 247 7.55 -13.16 -13.65
C THR A 247 8.07 -12.23 -12.57
N LEU A 248 7.77 -10.93 -12.71
CA LEU A 248 8.00 -9.92 -11.67
C LEU A 248 6.85 -9.99 -10.66
N ILE A 249 7.16 -10.45 -9.46
CA ILE A 249 6.21 -10.55 -8.34
C ILE A 249 6.51 -9.45 -7.34
N PHE A 250 5.49 -8.68 -6.96
CA PHE A 250 5.50 -7.83 -5.77
C PHE A 250 4.55 -8.38 -4.72
N VAL A 251 5.03 -8.47 -3.46
CA VAL A 251 4.20 -8.73 -2.29
C VAL A 251 4.21 -7.50 -1.42
N LEU A 252 3.03 -6.97 -1.08
CA LEU A 252 2.86 -5.78 -0.26
C LEU A 252 1.51 -5.80 0.48
N ALA A 253 1.31 -4.81 1.38
CA ALA A 253 0.01 -4.53 1.98
C ALA A 253 -0.45 -3.11 1.58
N ASP A 254 -1.76 -2.88 1.57
CA ASP A 254 -2.35 -1.60 1.22
C ASP A 254 -2.37 -0.58 2.37
N ASN A 255 -2.35 -1.03 3.61
CA ASN A 255 -2.20 -0.20 4.83
C ASN A 255 -1.73 -1.04 6.03
N GLY A 256 -1.50 -0.39 7.17
CA GLY A 256 -1.12 -1.08 8.40
C GLY A 256 -2.24 -1.91 9.00
N ARG A 257 -1.91 -2.76 10.00
CA ARG A 257 -2.86 -3.67 10.67
C ARG A 257 -4.08 -2.94 11.24
N PRO A 258 -5.27 -3.57 11.29
CA PRO A 258 -6.51 -2.94 11.77
C PRO A 258 -6.58 -2.97 13.30
N PHE A 259 -5.60 -2.35 13.95
CA PHE A 259 -5.45 -2.23 15.40
C PHE A 259 -5.22 -0.78 15.79
N PRO A 260 -5.50 -0.41 17.06
CA PRO A 260 -5.19 0.93 17.56
C PRO A 260 -3.75 1.35 17.25
N ARG A 261 -3.55 2.60 16.85
CA ARG A 261 -2.25 3.21 16.50
C ARG A 261 -1.53 2.56 15.30
N ALA A 262 -2.23 1.89 14.42
CA ALA A 262 -1.66 1.32 13.19
C ALA A 262 -2.38 1.84 11.94
N LYS A 263 -3.40 1.17 11.42
CA LYS A 263 -4.19 1.67 10.28
C LYS A 263 -4.64 3.11 10.53
N THR A 264 -4.64 3.96 9.51
CA THR A 264 -4.93 5.40 9.53
C THR A 264 -3.86 6.30 10.19
N ARG A 265 -2.72 5.75 10.63
CA ARG A 265 -1.62 6.54 11.23
C ARG A 265 -0.55 6.91 10.22
N LEU A 266 0.07 8.11 10.41
CA LEU A 266 1.26 8.55 9.67
C LEU A 266 2.58 7.95 10.17
N HIS A 267 2.53 7.24 11.28
CA HIS A 267 3.64 6.49 11.85
C HIS A 267 3.96 5.22 11.04
N ASP A 268 5.11 4.61 11.29
CA ASP A 268 5.50 3.36 10.59
C ASP A 268 4.50 2.23 10.76
N SER A 269 3.81 2.17 11.91
CA SER A 269 2.75 1.20 12.14
C SER A 269 1.60 1.25 11.12
N GLY A 270 1.35 2.43 10.53
CA GLY A 270 0.36 2.63 9.48
C GLY A 270 0.95 2.74 8.08
N MET A 271 2.05 3.48 7.92
CA MET A 271 2.56 3.88 6.60
C MET A 271 3.68 3.01 6.06
N LYS A 272 4.48 2.37 6.91
CA LYS A 272 5.50 1.45 6.42
C LYS A 272 4.83 0.15 6.00
N THR A 273 5.13 -0.33 4.78
CA THR A 273 4.61 -1.59 4.26
C THR A 273 5.74 -2.59 4.04
N ALA A 274 5.48 -3.86 4.23
CA ALA A 274 6.33 -4.88 3.66
C ALA A 274 6.31 -4.74 2.14
N LEU A 275 7.46 -4.84 1.51
CA LEU A 275 7.59 -4.88 0.07
C LEU A 275 8.68 -5.87 -0.31
N VAL A 276 8.27 -6.94 -0.97
CA VAL A 276 9.17 -7.94 -1.57
C VAL A 276 9.02 -7.84 -3.07
N ALA A 277 10.14 -7.81 -3.80
CA ALA A 277 10.17 -7.95 -5.24
C ALA A 277 10.95 -9.22 -5.62
N HIS A 278 10.34 -10.11 -6.39
CA HIS A 278 10.96 -11.32 -6.90
C HIS A 278 10.88 -11.34 -8.42
N TRP A 279 12.00 -11.46 -9.10
CA TRP A 279 12.08 -11.57 -10.56
C TRP A 279 13.44 -12.13 -10.96
N PRO A 280 13.60 -13.44 -11.09
CA PRO A 280 14.89 -14.08 -11.40
C PRO A 280 15.56 -13.56 -12.66
N ASP A 281 14.84 -13.37 -13.77
CA ASP A 281 15.38 -12.85 -15.01
C ASP A 281 15.76 -11.37 -14.96
N GLY A 282 15.19 -10.57 -14.04
CA GLY A 282 15.37 -9.11 -14.00
C GLY A 282 16.19 -8.57 -12.85
N ILE A 283 16.12 -9.18 -11.66
CA ILE A 283 16.86 -8.74 -10.47
C ILE A 283 18.28 -9.30 -10.50
N ARG A 284 19.26 -8.41 -10.58
CA ARG A 284 20.69 -8.77 -10.66
C ARG A 284 21.39 -8.86 -9.31
N SER A 285 20.80 -8.28 -8.27
CA SER A 285 21.40 -8.18 -6.94
C SER A 285 20.34 -8.44 -5.85
N PRO A 286 19.94 -9.70 -5.62
CA PRO A 286 18.99 -10.05 -4.58
C PRO A 286 19.51 -9.75 -3.16
N GLY A 287 18.60 -9.72 -2.17
CA GLY A 287 18.86 -9.47 -0.76
C GLY A 287 18.22 -8.16 -0.27
N ASP A 288 18.60 -7.70 0.92
CA ASP A 288 17.99 -6.50 1.54
C ASP A 288 18.38 -5.21 0.84
N SER A 289 17.40 -4.36 0.56
CA SER A 289 17.61 -2.98 0.13
C SER A 289 17.09 -2.02 1.20
N SER A 290 17.99 -1.15 1.68
CA SER A 290 17.64 -0.05 2.59
C SER A 290 17.23 1.23 1.86
N SER A 291 17.13 1.19 0.54
CA SER A 291 16.70 2.33 -0.27
C SER A 291 15.27 2.73 0.07
N LEU A 292 15.04 4.05 0.15
CA LEU A 292 13.71 4.59 0.38
C LEU A 292 12.85 4.34 -0.86
N VAL A 293 11.66 3.80 -0.67
CA VAL A 293 10.69 3.45 -1.72
C VAL A 293 9.30 3.93 -1.32
N SER A 294 8.54 4.41 -2.28
CA SER A 294 7.11 4.70 -2.13
C SER A 294 6.29 3.78 -3.04
N VAL A 295 5.10 3.38 -2.62
CA VAL A 295 4.24 2.50 -3.44
C VAL A 295 3.84 3.10 -4.78
N ILE A 296 3.89 4.42 -4.94
CA ILE A 296 3.70 5.07 -6.24
C ILE A 296 4.82 4.77 -7.24
N ASP A 297 5.94 4.21 -6.78
CA ASP A 297 7.07 3.82 -7.62
C ASP A 297 6.81 2.51 -8.38
N LEU A 298 5.80 1.72 -7.95
CA LEU A 298 5.49 0.42 -8.54
C LEU A 298 4.98 0.54 -9.98
N ALA A 299 4.02 1.44 -10.24
CA ALA A 299 3.44 1.60 -11.57
C ALA A 299 4.50 2.01 -12.64
N PRO A 300 5.31 3.06 -12.46
CA PRO A 300 6.34 3.38 -13.43
C PRO A 300 7.42 2.29 -13.56
N THR A 301 7.70 1.53 -12.50
CA THR A 301 8.62 0.38 -12.56
C THR A 301 8.10 -0.72 -13.47
N VAL A 302 6.83 -1.07 -13.35
CA VAL A 302 6.20 -2.12 -14.16
C VAL A 302 6.12 -1.71 -15.62
N ILE A 303 5.73 -0.46 -15.91
CA ILE A 303 5.69 0.06 -17.28
C ILE A 303 7.08 0.00 -17.93
N GLU A 304 8.14 0.39 -17.20
CA GLU A 304 9.53 0.32 -17.70
C GLU A 304 9.97 -1.13 -17.90
N ALA A 305 9.66 -2.04 -16.96
CA ALA A 305 9.97 -3.47 -17.08
C ALA A 305 9.25 -4.10 -18.29
N ALA A 306 8.03 -3.65 -18.60
CA ALA A 306 7.25 -4.06 -19.77
C ALA A 306 7.81 -3.50 -21.10
N GLY A 307 8.86 -2.67 -21.06
CA GLY A 307 9.44 -2.04 -22.24
C GLY A 307 8.75 -0.74 -22.66
N GLY A 308 7.78 -0.26 -21.88
CA GLY A 308 7.13 1.03 -22.07
C GLY A 308 7.92 2.19 -21.47
N LYS A 309 7.39 3.39 -21.64
CA LYS A 309 7.88 4.61 -21.01
C LYS A 309 6.77 5.21 -20.16
N PRO A 310 6.97 5.33 -18.83
CA PRO A 310 5.97 5.96 -17.98
C PRO A 310 5.62 7.38 -18.47
N GLY A 311 4.34 7.67 -18.58
CA GLY A 311 3.84 8.99 -18.95
C GLY A 311 4.12 10.05 -17.87
N PRO A 312 3.93 11.34 -18.16
CA PRO A 312 4.19 12.43 -17.22
C PRO A 312 3.23 12.45 -16.02
N THR A 313 2.12 11.75 -16.13
CA THR A 313 1.13 11.63 -15.05
C THR A 313 1.63 10.85 -13.84
N PHE A 314 2.59 9.94 -14.03
CA PHE A 314 3.18 9.16 -12.93
C PHE A 314 4.15 10.01 -12.10
N GLN A 315 3.88 10.14 -10.80
CA GLN A 315 4.70 10.89 -9.84
C GLN A 315 5.78 10.03 -9.18
N GLY A 316 5.65 8.71 -9.28
CA GLY A 316 6.61 7.73 -8.78
C GLY A 316 7.92 7.71 -9.58
N LEU A 317 8.90 7.00 -9.05
CA LEU A 317 10.22 6.77 -9.64
C LEU A 317 10.43 5.28 -9.87
N SER A 318 10.94 4.89 -11.05
CA SER A 318 11.22 3.48 -11.32
C SER A 318 12.22 2.87 -10.33
N LEU A 319 11.96 1.65 -9.88
CA LEU A 319 12.84 0.83 -9.05
C LEU A 319 13.88 0.06 -9.87
N SER A 320 13.86 0.14 -11.21
CA SER A 320 14.82 -0.55 -12.09
C SER A 320 16.30 -0.30 -11.72
N PRO A 321 16.71 0.88 -11.23
CA PRO A 321 18.08 1.04 -10.73
C PRO A 321 18.40 0.12 -9.54
N ILE A 322 17.43 -0.14 -8.65
CA ILE A 322 17.61 -1.03 -7.48
C ILE A 322 17.68 -2.49 -7.94
N PHE A 323 16.93 -2.89 -8.96
CA PHE A 323 17.00 -4.25 -9.53
C PHE A 323 18.39 -4.56 -10.12
N LYS A 324 19.07 -3.54 -10.65
CA LYS A 324 20.45 -3.64 -11.18
C LYS A 324 21.49 -3.59 -10.07
N VAL A 325 21.33 -2.64 -9.15
CA VAL A 325 22.25 -2.38 -8.03
C VAL A 325 21.44 -2.12 -6.78
N ARG A 326 21.36 -3.11 -5.90
CA ARG A 326 20.49 -3.12 -4.69
C ARG A 326 20.64 -1.88 -3.79
N SER A 327 21.82 -1.25 -3.76
CA SER A 327 22.12 -0.04 -3.00
C SER A 327 21.82 1.27 -3.74
N ALA A 328 21.27 1.22 -4.96
CA ALA A 328 20.87 2.43 -5.68
C ALA A 328 19.75 3.17 -4.91
N THR A 329 19.83 4.49 -4.86
CA THR A 329 18.91 5.35 -4.10
C THR A 329 18.17 6.32 -5.04
N PRO A 330 17.19 5.86 -5.81
CA PRO A 330 16.45 6.71 -6.74
C PRO A 330 15.65 7.80 -6.03
N ARG A 331 15.25 7.56 -4.78
CA ARG A 331 14.41 8.44 -3.98
C ARG A 331 15.11 8.86 -2.68
N ARG A 332 14.98 10.13 -2.30
CA ARG A 332 15.51 10.68 -1.02
C ARG A 332 14.41 11.00 -0.01
N PHE A 333 13.16 11.11 -0.46
CA PHE A 333 12.01 11.51 0.35
C PHE A 333 10.82 10.61 0.04
N ALA A 334 10.07 10.19 1.07
CA ALA A 334 8.75 9.60 0.92
C ALA A 334 7.73 10.48 1.65
N PHE A 335 6.64 10.81 0.98
CA PHE A 335 5.55 11.64 1.50
C PHE A 335 4.30 10.79 1.68
N SER A 336 3.55 11.06 2.77
CA SER A 336 2.31 10.34 3.07
C SER A 336 1.26 11.29 3.65
N GLU A 337 0.00 10.91 3.50
CA GLU A 337 -1.17 11.66 3.88
C GLU A 337 -2.05 10.85 4.82
N HIS A 338 -2.69 11.54 5.76
CA HIS A 338 -3.81 11.02 6.53
C HIS A 338 -5.00 11.92 6.25
N ASN A 339 -5.96 11.41 5.48
CA ASN A 339 -7.19 12.06 5.12
C ASN A 339 -8.37 11.31 5.77
N TRP A 340 -9.60 11.64 5.42
CA TRP A 340 -10.77 11.01 5.96
C TRP A 340 -10.78 9.46 5.74
N HIS A 341 -11.01 8.74 6.85
CA HIS A 341 -11.29 7.31 6.88
C HIS A 341 -12.17 7.03 8.10
N ASP A 342 -13.49 6.93 7.88
CA ASP A 342 -14.52 6.84 8.93
C ASP A 342 -14.66 8.09 9.80
N TYR A 343 -13.54 8.80 10.00
CA TYR A 343 -13.44 9.98 10.86
C TYR A 343 -12.75 11.11 10.13
N GLU A 344 -13.10 12.33 10.53
CA GLU A 344 -12.41 13.54 10.14
C GLU A 344 -10.93 13.47 10.52
N ALA A 345 -10.06 13.65 9.56
CA ALA A 345 -8.61 13.69 9.76
C ALA A 345 -7.93 14.48 8.66
N LEU A 346 -6.83 15.13 8.99
CA LEU A 346 -5.95 15.77 8.02
C LEU A 346 -4.54 15.84 8.59
N GLY A 347 -3.62 15.13 7.96
CA GLY A 347 -2.21 15.15 8.35
C GLY A 347 -1.29 14.85 7.17
N ARG A 348 -0.05 15.32 7.28
CA ARG A 348 0.99 15.16 6.25
C ARG A 348 2.29 14.70 6.89
N SER A 349 3.05 13.89 6.18
CA SER A 349 4.36 13.47 6.65
C SER A 349 5.41 13.38 5.57
N ILE A 350 6.66 13.51 6.00
CA ILE A 350 7.85 13.23 5.19
C ILE A 350 8.78 12.29 5.96
N ARG A 351 9.27 11.30 5.25
CA ARG A 351 10.31 10.38 5.69
C ARG A 351 11.61 10.68 4.95
N ALA A 352 12.67 10.98 5.69
CA ALA A 352 14.00 11.23 5.12
C ALA A 352 15.10 11.11 6.17
N LYS A 353 16.31 10.69 5.78
CA LYS A 353 17.53 10.74 6.61
C LYS A 353 17.39 10.05 7.97
N GLY A 354 16.61 8.99 8.08
CA GLY A 354 16.36 8.31 9.37
C GLY A 354 15.37 9.01 10.29
N PHE A 355 14.66 10.04 9.79
CA PHE A 355 13.63 10.77 10.54
C PHE A 355 12.26 10.65 9.89
N LEU A 356 11.22 10.66 10.72
CA LEU A 356 9.84 10.96 10.37
C LEU A 356 9.52 12.36 10.93
N TYR A 357 9.05 13.25 10.05
CA TYR A 357 8.44 14.52 10.42
C TYR A 357 6.99 14.52 9.95
N LEU A 358 6.06 14.92 10.80
CA LEU A 358 4.66 15.02 10.44
C LEU A 358 4.02 16.31 10.97
N GLU A 359 3.06 16.80 10.21
CA GLU A 359 2.18 17.91 10.56
C GLU A 359 0.74 17.39 10.69
N ASN A 360 0.10 17.76 11.79
CA ASN A 360 -1.29 17.44 12.09
C ASN A 360 -2.11 18.74 11.93
N ASP A 361 -2.91 18.81 10.87
CA ASP A 361 -3.75 19.97 10.59
C ASP A 361 -5.08 19.94 11.37
N ARG A 362 -5.37 18.83 12.10
CA ARG A 362 -6.53 18.66 13.00
C ARG A 362 -6.07 18.18 14.39
N PRO A 363 -5.29 18.99 15.11
CA PRO A 363 -4.68 18.58 16.38
C PRO A 363 -5.70 18.33 17.51
N GLU A 364 -6.89 18.89 17.42
CA GLU A 364 -7.97 18.72 18.42
C GLU A 364 -8.56 17.31 18.43
N LEU A 365 -8.29 16.49 17.40
CA LEU A 365 -8.89 15.18 17.22
C LEU A 365 -7.93 14.06 17.64
N ALA A 366 -8.41 13.10 18.41
CA ALA A 366 -7.67 11.86 18.71
C ALA A 366 -7.64 10.94 17.48
N TRP A 367 -6.50 10.27 17.29
CA TRP A 367 -6.34 9.27 16.23
C TRP A 367 -6.46 7.86 16.79
N GLN A 368 -7.67 7.41 17.08
CA GLN A 368 -7.92 6.12 17.71
C GLN A 368 -7.77 4.92 16.75
N GLY A 369 -8.02 5.13 15.48
CA GLY A 369 -8.02 4.12 14.42
C GLY A 369 -9.31 4.17 13.63
N PRO A 370 -9.50 3.31 12.62
CA PRO A 370 -10.78 3.18 11.92
C PRO A 370 -11.85 2.55 12.85
N ALA A 371 -13.12 2.68 12.46
CA ALA A 371 -14.26 2.25 13.28
C ALA A 371 -14.22 0.76 13.64
N ASP A 372 -13.76 -0.10 12.74
CA ASP A 372 -13.59 -1.53 13.00
C ASP A 372 -12.52 -1.82 14.06
N SER A 373 -11.43 -1.04 14.06
CA SER A 373 -10.40 -1.11 15.08
C SER A 373 -10.92 -0.61 16.43
N VAL A 374 -11.72 0.47 16.46
CA VAL A 374 -12.33 1.02 17.69
C VAL A 374 -13.29 0.01 18.33
N ARG A 375 -13.99 -0.80 17.53
CA ARG A 375 -14.87 -1.89 18.03
C ARG A 375 -14.12 -3.16 18.44
N SER A 376 -12.79 -3.21 18.29
CA SER A 376 -12.02 -4.42 18.61
C SER A 376 -11.86 -4.69 20.09
N VAL A 377 -11.60 -5.95 20.44
CA VAL A 377 -11.25 -6.37 21.81
C VAL A 377 -10.01 -5.63 22.29
N SER A 378 -8.99 -5.50 21.44
CA SER A 378 -7.73 -4.80 21.74
C SER A 378 -7.96 -3.32 22.09
N HIS A 379 -8.87 -2.62 21.40
CA HIS A 379 -9.25 -1.25 21.76
C HIS A 379 -10.05 -1.20 23.07
N GLY A 380 -10.99 -2.13 23.25
CA GLY A 380 -11.76 -2.23 24.49
C GLY A 380 -10.88 -2.42 25.72
N ASP A 381 -9.80 -3.18 25.61
CA ASP A 381 -8.83 -3.36 26.69
C ASP A 381 -8.03 -2.07 26.98
N LEU A 382 -7.67 -1.30 25.93
CA LEU A 382 -7.08 0.04 26.11
C LEU A 382 -8.04 1.00 26.83
N VAL A 383 -9.34 1.00 26.48
CA VAL A 383 -10.36 1.84 27.16
C VAL A 383 -10.49 1.48 28.63
N LYS A 384 -10.59 0.19 28.98
CA LYS A 384 -10.63 -0.27 30.38
C LYS A 384 -9.41 0.21 31.17
N ALA A 385 -8.21 0.11 30.59
CA ALA A 385 -6.99 0.54 31.24
C ALA A 385 -6.88 2.07 31.35
N ARG A 386 -7.38 2.82 30.35
CA ARG A 386 -7.50 4.28 30.40
C ARG A 386 -8.37 4.68 31.60
N ASP A 387 -9.55 4.10 31.71
CA ASP A 387 -10.52 4.40 32.75
C ASP A 387 -10.02 4.02 34.16
N ALA A 388 -9.15 3.01 34.23
CA ALA A 388 -8.41 2.62 35.44
C ALA A 388 -7.16 3.45 35.72
N GLY A 389 -6.77 4.39 34.85
CA GLY A 389 -5.56 5.20 34.99
C GLY A 389 -4.24 4.41 34.89
N SER A 390 -4.24 3.24 34.24
CA SER A 390 -3.09 2.32 34.19
C SER A 390 -2.31 2.33 32.86
N LEU A 391 -2.68 3.19 31.89
CA LEU A 391 -1.98 3.30 30.62
C LEU A 391 -0.57 3.88 30.79
N ASN A 392 0.40 3.30 30.08
CA ASN A 392 1.70 3.93 29.88
C ASN A 392 1.62 4.97 28.75
N SER A 393 2.70 5.76 28.55
CA SER A 393 2.73 6.85 27.54
C SER A 393 2.53 6.37 26.11
N ALA A 394 3.01 5.17 25.75
CA ALA A 394 2.84 4.59 24.42
C ALA A 394 1.37 4.25 24.13
N GLN A 395 0.66 3.74 25.14
CA GLN A 395 -0.74 3.37 25.08
C GLN A 395 -1.65 4.60 25.11
N GLN A 396 -1.28 5.63 25.89
CA GLN A 396 -2.02 6.91 25.93
C GLN A 396 -2.07 7.63 24.59
N ASP A 397 -1.11 7.41 23.69
CA ASP A 397 -1.06 8.04 22.36
C ASP A 397 -2.35 7.82 21.54
N VAL A 398 -3.05 6.70 21.76
CA VAL A 398 -4.30 6.36 21.07
C VAL A 398 -5.40 7.40 21.35
N PHE A 399 -5.44 7.91 22.60
CA PHE A 399 -6.48 8.81 23.11
C PHE A 399 -6.02 10.28 23.15
N LEU A 400 -4.80 10.57 22.69
CA LEU A 400 -4.22 11.91 22.82
C LEU A 400 -5.02 12.95 22.01
N ALA A 401 -5.62 13.89 22.73
CA ALA A 401 -6.32 15.08 22.20
C ALA A 401 -6.19 16.24 23.22
N PRO A 402 -5.69 17.42 22.80
CA PRO A 402 -5.14 17.68 21.48
C PRO A 402 -3.80 16.94 21.23
N ARG A 403 -3.59 16.53 19.99
CA ARG A 403 -2.30 16.01 19.54
C ARG A 403 -1.33 17.17 19.27
N PRO A 404 0.00 16.96 19.34
CA PRO A 404 0.95 17.92 18.86
C PRO A 404 0.67 18.28 17.39
N LYS A 405 0.73 19.59 17.06
CA LYS A 405 0.62 20.05 15.68
C LYS A 405 1.79 19.54 14.81
N VAL A 406 2.96 19.39 15.43
CA VAL A 406 4.19 18.93 14.79
C VAL A 406 4.77 17.78 15.61
N GLU A 407 5.15 16.71 14.94
CA GLU A 407 5.85 15.59 15.56
C GLU A 407 7.12 15.27 14.75
N LEU A 408 8.20 14.92 15.46
CA LEU A 408 9.48 14.52 14.86
C LEU A 408 10.01 13.28 15.58
N TYR A 409 10.43 12.28 14.83
CA TYR A 409 10.96 11.03 15.38
C TYR A 409 12.26 10.61 14.70
N ASP A 410 13.26 10.22 15.47
CA ASP A 410 14.45 9.50 15.00
C ASP A 410 14.09 8.01 14.92
N VAL A 411 13.74 7.53 13.73
CA VAL A 411 13.23 6.17 13.54
C VAL A 411 14.33 5.10 13.64
N THR A 412 15.59 5.51 13.68
CA THR A 412 16.73 4.60 13.87
C THR A 412 16.91 4.24 15.33
N LYS A 413 16.51 5.14 16.25
CA LYS A 413 16.59 4.96 17.70
C LYS A 413 15.24 4.63 18.33
N ASP A 414 14.14 5.05 17.69
CA ASP A 414 12.77 4.87 18.15
C ASP A 414 11.92 4.22 17.04
N PRO A 415 12.03 2.90 16.85
CA PRO A 415 11.34 2.20 15.77
C PRO A 415 9.82 2.21 15.91
N HIS A 416 9.27 2.52 17.08
CA HIS A 416 7.83 2.65 17.31
C HIS A 416 7.32 4.09 17.32
N GLN A 417 8.20 5.08 17.16
CA GLN A 417 7.89 6.53 17.19
C GLN A 417 7.06 6.90 18.44
N LEU A 418 7.64 6.66 19.61
CA LEU A 418 7.01 6.91 20.91
C LEU A 418 7.48 8.20 21.56
N LYS A 419 8.66 8.72 21.17
CA LYS A 419 9.27 9.93 21.72
C LYS A 419 9.27 11.05 20.67
N ASN A 420 8.33 11.98 20.79
CA ASN A 420 8.32 13.18 19.97
C ASN A 420 9.49 14.10 20.31
N LEU A 421 10.35 14.40 19.32
CA LEU A 421 11.53 15.28 19.42
C LEU A 421 11.25 16.70 18.91
N ALA A 422 10.02 17.01 18.50
CA ALA A 422 9.68 18.32 17.99
C ALA A 422 9.85 19.39 19.09
N GLY A 423 10.51 20.49 18.73
CA GLY A 423 10.81 21.58 19.67
C GLY A 423 12.09 21.40 20.49
N ASP A 424 12.74 20.24 20.43
CA ASP A 424 14.07 20.05 21.04
C ASP A 424 15.13 20.80 20.22
N PRO A 425 15.93 21.71 20.86
CA PRO A 425 16.94 22.50 20.17
C PRO A 425 17.99 21.65 19.43
N GLU A 426 18.31 20.48 19.91
CA GLU A 426 19.27 19.54 19.27
C GLU A 426 18.78 19.12 17.87
N TYR A 427 17.48 18.98 17.69
CA TYR A 427 16.86 18.53 16.43
C TYR A 427 16.31 19.66 15.57
N SER A 428 16.44 20.93 15.99
CA SER A 428 15.85 22.09 15.30
C SER A 428 16.27 22.20 13.83
N LYS A 429 17.53 21.90 13.53
CA LYS A 429 18.06 21.98 12.15
C LYS A 429 17.37 20.95 11.23
N ILE A 430 17.24 19.69 11.65
CA ILE A 430 16.59 18.66 10.84
C ILE A 430 15.08 18.88 10.76
N GLN A 431 14.44 19.30 11.86
CA GLN A 431 13.02 19.66 11.87
C GLN A 431 12.71 20.73 10.83
N ASN A 432 13.47 21.84 10.84
CA ASN A 432 13.30 22.94 9.88
C ASN A 432 13.56 22.52 8.42
N GLN A 433 14.51 21.62 8.18
CA GLN A 433 14.75 21.07 6.84
C GLN A 433 13.57 20.25 6.33
N LEU A 434 13.04 19.35 7.17
CA LEU A 434 11.94 18.48 6.79
C LEU A 434 10.64 19.26 6.62
N ALA A 435 10.37 20.26 7.49
CA ALA A 435 9.24 21.18 7.36
C ALA A 435 9.25 21.90 6.01
N LYS A 436 10.42 22.48 5.62
CA LYS A 436 10.56 23.16 4.31
C LYS A 436 10.34 22.21 3.13
N LEU A 437 10.82 20.97 3.21
CA LEU A 437 10.64 19.97 2.17
C LEU A 437 9.17 19.53 2.07
N LEU A 438 8.50 19.34 3.19
CA LEU A 438 7.08 19.01 3.23
C LEU A 438 6.23 20.14 2.66
N MET A 439 6.48 21.39 3.06
CA MET A 439 5.81 22.57 2.52
C MET A 439 6.02 22.70 1.00
N ARG A 440 7.25 22.45 0.53
CA ARG A 440 7.57 22.47 -0.89
C ARG A 440 6.79 21.39 -1.66
N TRP A 441 6.71 20.16 -1.10
CA TRP A 441 5.92 19.09 -1.69
C TRP A 441 4.44 19.48 -1.78
N ARG A 442 3.84 19.95 -0.69
CA ARG A 442 2.44 20.45 -0.67
C ARG A 442 2.19 21.47 -1.76
N THR A 443 3.08 22.47 -1.88
CA THR A 443 2.96 23.55 -2.89
C THR A 443 3.12 23.03 -4.31
N GLU A 444 4.15 22.21 -4.58
CA GLU A 444 4.45 21.72 -5.93
C GLU A 444 3.43 20.73 -6.45
N THR A 445 2.81 19.93 -5.57
CA THR A 445 1.80 18.93 -5.92
C THR A 445 0.36 19.46 -5.82
N GLY A 446 0.17 20.71 -5.31
CA GLY A 446 -1.14 21.32 -5.21
C GLY A 446 -1.98 20.82 -4.04
N ASP A 447 -1.36 20.25 -3.00
CA ASP A 447 -2.08 19.89 -1.77
C ASP A 447 -2.76 21.11 -1.14
N SER A 448 -3.98 20.93 -0.67
CA SER A 448 -4.75 21.97 0.01
C SER A 448 -5.37 21.45 1.30
N VAL A 449 -5.63 22.38 2.22
CA VAL A 449 -6.46 22.12 3.40
C VAL A 449 -7.88 22.53 3.06
N PRO A 450 -8.85 21.61 2.98
CA PRO A 450 -10.23 21.92 2.65
C PRO A 450 -10.87 22.87 3.70
N GLU A 451 -11.70 23.81 3.26
CA GLU A 451 -12.49 24.64 4.15
C GLU A 451 -13.62 23.85 4.83
N ARG A 452 -14.24 22.94 4.07
CA ARG A 452 -15.31 22.05 4.53
C ARG A 452 -14.88 20.62 4.31
N ILE A 453 -14.37 19.99 5.34
CA ILE A 453 -13.91 18.59 5.28
C ILE A 453 -15.05 17.60 5.54
N SER A 454 -14.84 16.33 5.19
CA SER A 454 -15.75 15.22 5.46
C SER A 454 -15.87 14.99 6.97
N VAL A 455 -17.11 14.84 7.46
CA VAL A 455 -17.38 14.69 8.91
C VAL A 455 -17.24 13.24 9.36
N ASP A 456 -17.19 13.03 10.68
CA ASP A 456 -17.20 11.69 11.27
C ASP A 456 -18.47 10.92 10.87
N GLU A 457 -18.32 9.71 10.37
CA GLU A 457 -19.42 8.78 10.12
C GLU A 457 -19.75 7.94 11.34
N PHE A 458 -18.76 7.69 12.17
CA PHE A 458 -18.85 6.84 13.36
C PHE A 458 -18.48 7.63 14.62
N GLY A 459 -18.96 7.20 15.77
CA GLY A 459 -18.56 7.74 17.06
C GLY A 459 -17.12 7.34 17.39
N ARG A 460 -16.26 8.32 17.70
CA ARG A 460 -14.83 8.09 17.94
C ARG A 460 -14.54 7.17 19.13
N GLU A 461 -15.40 7.18 20.13
CA GLU A 461 -15.29 6.34 21.34
C GLU A 461 -15.96 4.97 21.17
N SER A 462 -17.04 4.89 20.40
CA SER A 462 -17.86 3.68 20.27
C SER A 462 -17.56 2.87 19.01
N GLY A 463 -17.08 3.53 17.95
CA GLY A 463 -17.00 2.94 16.62
C GLY A 463 -18.36 2.67 15.97
N GLU A 464 -19.47 3.01 16.63
CA GLU A 464 -20.81 2.84 16.10
C GLU A 464 -21.18 3.96 15.14
N ARG A 465 -21.96 3.63 14.11
CA ARG A 465 -22.38 4.61 13.10
C ARG A 465 -23.32 5.65 13.71
N VAL A 466 -22.94 6.93 13.60
CA VAL A 466 -23.70 8.06 14.19
C VAL A 466 -24.51 8.84 13.14
N VAL A 467 -24.23 8.66 11.86
CA VAL A 467 -24.92 9.35 10.77
C VAL A 467 -26.12 8.55 10.29
N LYS A 468 -27.28 9.20 10.16
CA LYS A 468 -28.48 8.63 9.52
C LYS A 468 -28.45 8.97 8.03
N GLY A 469 -28.50 7.95 7.17
CA GLY A 469 -28.40 8.15 5.71
C GLY A 469 -26.95 8.26 5.24
N ASP A 470 -26.71 9.04 4.18
CA ASP A 470 -25.36 9.24 3.65
C ASP A 470 -24.56 10.20 4.52
N VAL A 471 -23.27 9.88 4.72
CA VAL A 471 -22.35 10.77 5.42
C VAL A 471 -22.04 11.98 4.53
N PHE A 472 -22.01 13.16 5.16
CA PHE A 472 -21.57 14.36 4.46
C PHE A 472 -20.08 14.22 4.09
N ARG A 473 -19.82 14.27 2.78
CA ARG A 473 -18.47 14.30 2.23
C ARG A 473 -18.17 15.71 1.77
N GLY A 474 -17.20 16.31 2.40
CA GLY A 474 -16.77 17.67 2.11
C GLY A 474 -15.91 17.77 0.86
N GLU A 475 -15.16 18.86 0.78
CA GLU A 475 -14.09 19.04 -0.20
C GLU A 475 -12.90 18.13 0.17
N THR A 476 -12.34 17.44 -0.82
CA THR A 476 -11.18 16.57 -0.59
C THR A 476 -9.86 17.38 -0.68
N PRO A 477 -8.79 16.95 0.01
CA PRO A 477 -7.48 17.58 -0.14
C PRO A 477 -7.04 17.69 -1.60
N GLY A 478 -6.56 18.86 -2.01
CA GLY A 478 -6.17 19.15 -3.38
C GLY A 478 -7.30 19.53 -4.34
N GLU A 479 -8.58 19.41 -3.92
CA GLU A 479 -9.73 19.67 -4.81
C GLU A 479 -9.79 21.14 -5.25
N SER A 480 -9.63 22.10 -4.34
CA SER A 480 -9.62 23.53 -4.67
C SER A 480 -8.51 23.96 -5.63
N ASN A 481 -7.43 23.22 -5.66
CA ASN A 481 -6.29 23.45 -6.56
C ASN A 481 -6.36 22.59 -7.84
N GLU A 482 -7.42 21.82 -8.05
CA GLU A 482 -7.52 20.83 -9.11
C GLU A 482 -6.26 19.94 -9.20
N ALA A 483 -5.76 19.48 -8.06
CA ALA A 483 -4.48 18.80 -7.94
C ALA A 483 -4.36 17.53 -8.81
N TRP A 484 -5.47 16.92 -9.21
CA TRP A 484 -5.47 15.83 -10.19
C TRP A 484 -4.94 16.24 -11.57
N ASN A 485 -4.86 17.55 -11.88
CA ASN A 485 -4.26 18.11 -13.09
C ASN A 485 -2.76 18.42 -12.94
N ILE A 486 -2.19 18.24 -11.75
CA ILE A 486 -0.79 18.55 -11.44
C ILE A 486 0.04 17.26 -11.49
N ASP A 487 0.94 17.16 -12.46
CA ASP A 487 1.79 15.98 -12.66
C ASP A 487 3.17 16.09 -11.98
N ARG A 488 3.46 17.22 -11.32
CA ARG A 488 4.70 17.39 -10.56
C ARG A 488 4.74 16.49 -9.34
N SER A 489 5.88 15.85 -9.10
CA SER A 489 6.07 14.89 -8.01
C SER A 489 6.61 15.51 -6.71
N GLY A 490 6.88 16.80 -6.70
CA GLY A 490 7.56 17.45 -5.58
C GLY A 490 9.06 17.11 -5.50
N PRO A 491 9.71 17.36 -4.35
CA PRO A 491 11.12 17.03 -4.12
C PRO A 491 11.40 15.53 -4.27
N ARG A 492 12.57 15.20 -4.85
CA ARG A 492 13.01 13.80 -5.10
C ARG A 492 14.27 13.46 -4.33
#